data_160b131ec72b8cf5c80beea1fe5a1faa
#
_entry.id   160b131ec72b8cf5c80beea1fe5a1faa
#
_cell.length_a   1.000
_cell.length_b   1.000
_cell.length_c   1.000
_cell.angle_alpha   90.00
_cell.angle_beta   90.00
_cell.angle_gamma   90.00
#
_symmetry.space_group_name_H-M   'P 1'
#
loop_
_entity.id
_entity.type
_entity.pdbx_description
1 polymer ?
#
loop_
_entity_poly.entity_id
_entity_poly.type
_entity_poly.pdbx_seq_one_letter_code
_entity_poly.pdbx_strand_id
1 'polypeptide(L)'
;IRELLPKNLEIRSPSDLKIKSPVEDGKTFEENSLIKAKYFSKKTKMACLSDDSGLEIDILDLDPGIYSARWGGKKGNFVKAMNRVFKELNKKDKDWKDKKIKARFVCALTLYEHNKKIKSSIGKVEGYISPVIKGKNGFGYDPIFIPKGKKITFGQMRPSKKHKIDHRFKAFKEIKKFF
;
A
#
# COMPACT_ATOMS: atom_id res chain seq x y z
N ILE A 1 -8.59 3.09 -4.48
CA ILE A 1 -9.72 3.02 -3.51
C ILE A 1 -10.98 3.67 -4.10
N ARG A 2 -10.92 4.86 -4.67
CA ARG A 2 -12.09 5.57 -5.22
C ARG A 2 -12.97 4.68 -6.12
N GLU A 3 -12.38 3.84 -6.95
CA GLU A 3 -13.09 2.89 -7.84
C GLU A 3 -13.81 1.74 -7.09
N LEU A 4 -13.48 1.52 -5.84
CA LEU A 4 -14.09 0.47 -5.00
C LEU A 4 -15.31 1.01 -4.21
N LEU A 5 -15.38 2.31 -4.00
CA LEU A 5 -16.46 2.96 -3.26
C LEU A 5 -17.77 3.03 -4.06
N PRO A 6 -18.94 3.06 -3.39
CA PRO A 6 -20.22 3.28 -4.06
C PRO A 6 -20.23 4.57 -4.88
N LYS A 7 -20.84 4.52 -6.06
CA LYS A 7 -20.85 5.65 -7.01
C LYS A 7 -21.69 6.83 -6.56
N ASN A 8 -22.61 6.62 -5.65
CA ASN A 8 -23.50 7.64 -5.07
C ASN A 8 -22.84 8.46 -3.96
N LEU A 9 -21.62 8.14 -3.58
CA LEU A 9 -20.88 8.90 -2.57
C LEU A 9 -20.15 10.09 -3.20
N GLU A 10 -20.31 11.27 -2.60
CA GLU A 10 -19.43 12.40 -2.90
C GLU A 10 -18.07 12.17 -2.23
N ILE A 11 -17.02 12.02 -3.05
CA ILE A 11 -15.68 11.71 -2.58
C ILE A 11 -14.76 12.89 -2.84
N ARG A 12 -14.17 13.41 -1.77
CA ARG A 12 -13.16 14.47 -1.81
C ARG A 12 -11.81 13.96 -1.34
N SER A 13 -10.75 14.29 -2.06
CA SER A 13 -9.37 13.99 -1.64
C SER A 13 -8.79 15.12 -0.78
N PRO A 14 -7.73 14.86 0.01
CA PRO A 14 -7.01 15.93 0.71
C PRO A 14 -6.50 17.03 -0.23
N SER A 15 -6.16 16.70 -1.47
CA SER A 15 -5.72 17.66 -2.50
C SER A 15 -6.86 18.59 -2.91
N ASP A 16 -8.08 18.06 -3.08
CA ASP A 16 -9.27 18.85 -3.43
C ASP A 16 -9.58 19.88 -2.33
N LEU A 17 -9.29 19.51 -1.08
CA LEU A 17 -9.52 20.34 0.10
C LEU A 17 -8.29 21.19 0.51
N LYS A 18 -7.18 21.08 -0.22
CA LYS A 18 -5.90 21.76 0.08
C LYS A 18 -5.38 21.50 1.50
N ILE A 19 -5.68 20.31 2.05
CA ILE A 19 -5.24 19.92 3.40
C ILE A 19 -3.95 19.11 3.30
N LYS A 20 -2.92 19.54 4.02
CA LYS A 20 -1.64 18.79 4.12
C LYS A 20 -1.84 17.52 4.95
N SER A 21 -1.15 16.46 4.57
CA SER A 21 -1.14 15.21 5.35
C SER A 21 -0.49 15.41 6.72
N PRO A 22 -0.95 14.69 7.74
CA PRO A 22 -0.30 14.67 9.05
C PRO A 22 1.04 13.93 8.98
N VAL A 23 1.83 14.06 10.03
CA VAL A 23 2.99 13.21 10.24
C VAL A 23 2.50 11.79 10.55
N GLU A 24 3.09 10.80 9.88
CA GLU A 24 2.83 9.38 10.07
C GLU A 24 3.96 8.83 10.95
N ASP A 25 3.75 8.84 12.27
CA ASP A 25 4.69 8.40 13.30
C ASP A 25 4.26 7.09 13.99
N GLY A 26 3.22 6.45 13.48
CA GLY A 26 2.78 5.14 13.91
C GLY A 26 3.81 4.04 13.59
N LYS A 27 3.77 2.97 14.37
CA LYS A 27 4.66 1.81 14.25
C LYS A 27 4.10 0.71 13.34
N THR A 28 2.83 0.82 12.97
CA THR A 28 2.12 -0.14 12.13
C THR A 28 1.34 0.58 11.03
N PHE A 29 0.96 -0.16 9.98
CA PHE A 29 0.07 0.37 8.93
C PHE A 29 -1.28 0.80 9.50
N GLU A 30 -1.81 0.06 10.49
CA GLU A 30 -3.08 0.40 11.14
C GLU A 30 -2.99 1.71 11.92
N GLU A 31 -1.92 1.92 12.67
CA GLU A 31 -1.70 3.16 13.40
C GLU A 31 -1.60 4.36 12.45
N ASN A 32 -0.80 4.25 11.38
CA ASN A 32 -0.67 5.31 10.40
C ASN A 32 -1.99 5.58 9.67
N SER A 33 -2.72 4.54 9.30
CA SER A 33 -4.06 4.68 8.72
C SER A 33 -5.01 5.40 9.69
N LEU A 34 -5.02 5.04 10.98
CA LEU A 34 -5.85 5.69 11.99
C LEU A 34 -5.46 7.16 12.21
N ILE A 35 -4.16 7.47 12.30
CA ILE A 35 -3.65 8.85 12.42
C ILE A 35 -4.20 9.70 11.26
N LYS A 36 -4.08 9.24 10.03
CA LYS A 36 -4.60 9.93 8.85
C LYS A 36 -6.12 10.10 8.91
N ALA A 37 -6.86 9.03 9.18
CA ALA A 37 -8.32 9.05 9.23
C ALA A 37 -8.84 10.05 10.27
N LYS A 38 -8.30 9.99 11.49
CA LYS A 38 -8.64 10.89 12.60
C LYS A 38 -8.33 12.35 12.28
N TYR A 39 -7.13 12.61 11.71
CA TYR A 39 -6.71 13.96 11.37
C TYR A 39 -7.63 14.60 10.31
N PHE A 40 -7.88 13.90 9.20
CA PHE A 40 -8.72 14.44 8.13
C PHE A 40 -10.18 14.57 8.56
N SER A 41 -10.74 13.58 9.25
CA SER A 41 -12.12 13.67 9.76
C SER A 41 -12.30 14.85 10.72
N LYS A 42 -11.33 15.10 11.62
CA LYS A 42 -11.37 16.25 12.53
C LYS A 42 -11.31 17.58 11.77
N LYS A 43 -10.48 17.69 10.73
CA LYS A 43 -10.32 18.91 9.93
C LYS A 43 -11.52 19.22 9.04
N THR A 44 -12.13 18.18 8.46
CA THR A 44 -13.20 18.34 7.46
C THR A 44 -14.60 18.21 8.04
N LYS A 45 -14.74 17.64 9.25
CA LYS A 45 -16.01 17.22 9.84
C LYS A 45 -16.78 16.17 9.03
N MET A 46 -16.07 15.48 8.13
CA MET A 46 -16.62 14.44 7.25
C MET A 46 -16.16 13.06 7.70
N ALA A 47 -16.89 12.03 7.29
CA ALA A 47 -16.39 10.66 7.32
C ALA A 47 -15.09 10.56 6.49
N CYS A 48 -14.10 9.87 7.03
CA CYS A 48 -12.81 9.71 6.36
C CYS A 48 -12.44 8.23 6.25
N LEU A 49 -12.22 7.78 5.02
CA LEU A 49 -11.56 6.51 4.74
C LEU A 49 -10.11 6.80 4.38
N SER A 50 -9.17 6.34 5.20
CA SER A 50 -7.75 6.46 4.91
C SER A 50 -7.12 5.09 4.63
N ASP A 51 -6.02 5.09 3.88
CA ASP A 51 -5.19 3.91 3.72
C ASP A 51 -3.75 4.18 4.18
N ASP A 52 -3.10 3.13 4.69
CA ASP A 52 -1.66 3.05 4.78
C ASP A 52 -1.21 1.71 4.21
N SER A 53 -0.21 1.74 3.34
CA SER A 53 0.14 0.56 2.56
C SER A 53 1.62 0.51 2.25
N GLY A 54 2.14 -0.71 2.20
CA GLY A 54 3.55 -0.92 1.87
C GLY A 54 3.88 -2.32 1.43
N LEU A 55 5.15 -2.51 1.10
CA LEU A 55 5.79 -3.76 0.76
C LEU A 55 6.57 -4.25 1.98
N GLU A 56 6.33 -5.47 2.40
CA GLU A 56 7.14 -6.18 3.41
C GLU A 56 7.92 -7.29 2.72
N ILE A 57 9.21 -7.44 3.06
CA ILE A 57 10.12 -8.46 2.50
C ILE A 57 10.74 -9.23 3.65
N ASP A 58 10.48 -10.55 3.72
CA ASP A 58 10.83 -11.37 4.88
C ASP A 58 12.33 -11.34 5.22
N ILE A 59 13.19 -11.51 4.25
CA ILE A 59 14.66 -11.52 4.46
C ILE A 59 15.23 -10.14 4.85
N LEU A 60 14.46 -9.07 4.65
CA LEU A 60 14.81 -7.71 5.05
C LEU A 60 14.12 -7.29 6.36
N ASP A 61 13.74 -8.25 7.21
CA ASP A 61 13.09 -7.98 8.49
C ASP A 61 11.81 -7.12 8.33
N LEU A 62 11.06 -7.39 7.26
CA LEU A 62 9.85 -6.70 6.81
C LEU A 62 10.06 -5.29 6.23
N ASP A 63 11.30 -4.85 6.07
CA ASP A 63 11.59 -3.61 5.33
C ASP A 63 11.17 -3.74 3.85
N PRO A 64 10.72 -2.64 3.21
CA PRO A 64 10.57 -1.27 3.70
C PRO A 64 9.36 -1.02 4.60
N GLY A 65 8.37 -1.93 4.68
CA GLY A 65 7.22 -1.82 5.57
C GLY A 65 6.51 -0.48 5.48
N ILE A 66 6.24 0.14 6.63
CA ILE A 66 5.62 1.47 6.73
C ILE A 66 6.47 2.61 6.11
N TYR A 67 7.73 2.33 5.80
CA TYR A 67 8.64 3.29 5.14
C TYR A 67 8.67 3.15 3.62
N SER A 68 7.77 2.35 3.03
CA SER A 68 7.74 2.03 1.59
C SER A 68 7.83 3.28 0.70
N ALA A 69 7.03 4.30 0.95
CA ALA A 69 7.08 5.55 0.18
C ALA A 69 8.38 6.34 0.43
N ARG A 70 8.92 6.28 1.66
CA ARG A 70 10.11 7.03 2.09
C ARG A 70 11.40 6.49 1.46
N TRP A 71 11.44 5.21 1.05
CA TRP A 71 12.58 4.62 0.36
C TRP A 71 12.85 5.26 -1.02
N GLY A 72 11.84 5.88 -1.62
CA GLY A 72 11.96 6.67 -2.84
C GLY A 72 12.49 8.10 -2.64
N GLY A 73 12.74 8.50 -1.39
CA GLY A 73 13.17 9.83 -1.01
C GLY A 73 12.03 10.87 -1.05
N LYS A 74 12.36 12.13 -0.80
CA LYS A 74 11.38 13.23 -0.64
C LYS A 74 10.39 13.39 -1.82
N LYS A 75 10.80 13.02 -3.04
CA LYS A 75 9.97 13.13 -4.26
C LYS A 75 9.24 11.83 -4.61
N GLY A 76 9.29 10.78 -3.75
CA GLY A 76 8.59 9.52 -3.98
C GLY A 76 9.01 8.79 -5.26
N ASN A 77 10.30 8.76 -5.58
CA ASN A 77 10.81 8.08 -6.77
C ASN A 77 10.85 6.56 -6.56
N PHE A 78 9.85 5.87 -7.08
CA PHE A 78 9.74 4.42 -6.88
C PHE A 78 10.79 3.59 -7.65
N VAL A 79 11.36 4.10 -8.73
CA VAL A 79 12.52 3.44 -9.37
C VAL A 79 13.70 3.41 -8.41
N LYS A 80 13.97 4.54 -7.72
CA LYS A 80 14.99 4.60 -6.67
C LYS A 80 14.66 3.65 -5.50
N ALA A 81 13.40 3.57 -5.10
CA ALA A 81 12.95 2.67 -4.04
C ALA A 81 13.16 1.20 -4.41
N MET A 82 12.78 0.78 -5.63
CA MET A 82 12.99 -0.58 -6.13
C MET A 82 14.47 -0.94 -6.23
N ASN A 83 15.30 -0.02 -6.73
CA ASN A 83 16.76 -0.23 -6.77
C ASN A 83 17.36 -0.34 -5.36
N ARG A 84 16.81 0.38 -4.37
CA ARG A 84 17.21 0.21 -2.97
C ARG A 84 16.84 -1.17 -2.45
N VAL A 85 15.66 -1.71 -2.77
CA VAL A 85 15.29 -3.09 -2.44
C VAL A 85 16.34 -4.06 -2.98
N PHE A 86 16.71 -3.97 -4.25
CA PHE A 86 17.72 -4.85 -4.84
C PHE A 86 19.08 -4.73 -4.18
N LYS A 87 19.48 -3.50 -3.81
CA LYS A 87 20.73 -3.26 -3.07
C LYS A 87 20.72 -3.91 -1.70
N GLU A 88 19.63 -3.77 -0.93
CA GLU A 88 19.55 -4.38 0.41
C GLU A 88 19.44 -5.91 0.32
N LEU A 89 18.72 -6.46 -0.65
CA LEU A 89 18.69 -7.90 -0.91
C LEU A 89 20.11 -8.44 -1.22
N ASN A 90 20.86 -7.74 -2.07
CA ASN A 90 22.21 -8.15 -2.44
C ASN A 90 23.22 -8.10 -1.28
N LYS A 91 22.95 -7.28 -0.25
CA LYS A 91 23.73 -7.26 1.00
C LYS A 91 23.42 -8.46 1.89
N LYS A 92 22.16 -8.88 1.94
CA LYS A 92 21.71 -10.01 2.77
C LYS A 92 22.08 -11.37 2.14
N ASP A 93 21.95 -11.47 0.81
CA ASP A 93 22.18 -12.71 0.06
C ASP A 93 22.60 -12.36 -1.38
N LYS A 94 23.84 -12.65 -1.76
CA LYS A 94 24.35 -12.35 -3.12
C LYS A 94 23.62 -13.14 -4.22
N ASP A 95 23.11 -14.31 -3.89
CA ASP A 95 22.43 -15.22 -4.82
C ASP A 95 20.91 -15.06 -4.77
N TRP A 96 20.41 -13.97 -4.17
CA TRP A 96 18.95 -13.75 -4.00
C TRP A 96 18.15 -13.79 -5.31
N LYS A 97 18.80 -13.45 -6.44
CA LYS A 97 18.14 -13.41 -7.76
C LYS A 97 17.70 -14.79 -8.25
N ASP A 98 18.37 -15.84 -7.80
CA ASP A 98 18.08 -17.24 -8.15
C ASP A 98 17.11 -17.88 -7.15
N LYS A 99 16.67 -17.12 -6.13
CA LYS A 99 15.79 -17.58 -5.06
C LYS A 99 14.42 -16.91 -5.12
N LYS A 100 13.40 -17.58 -4.56
CA LYS A 100 12.08 -16.98 -4.36
C LYS A 100 12.06 -16.18 -3.06
N ILE A 101 12.41 -14.92 -3.14
CA ILE A 101 12.38 -13.99 -1.98
C ILE A 101 10.94 -13.68 -1.63
N LYS A 102 10.48 -14.19 -0.50
CA LYS A 102 9.10 -13.97 0.01
C LYS A 102 8.89 -12.51 0.36
N ALA A 103 7.75 -12.01 -0.07
CA ALA A 103 7.31 -10.64 0.20
C ALA A 103 5.79 -10.59 0.24
N ARG A 104 5.24 -9.51 0.79
CA ARG A 104 3.81 -9.23 0.72
C ARG A 104 3.53 -7.75 0.58
N PHE A 105 2.46 -7.42 -0.12
CA PHE A 105 1.84 -6.12 0.00
C PHE A 105 0.84 -6.13 1.15
N VAL A 106 0.86 -5.08 1.94
CA VAL A 106 -0.08 -4.85 3.04
C VAL A 106 -0.82 -3.53 2.80
N CYS A 107 -2.11 -3.50 3.12
CA CYS A 107 -2.92 -2.30 3.18
C CYS A 107 -3.76 -2.33 4.46
N ALA A 108 -3.65 -1.30 5.27
CA ALA A 108 -4.58 -1.02 6.35
C ALA A 108 -5.54 0.09 5.92
N LEU A 109 -6.84 -0.17 6.02
CA LEU A 109 -7.89 0.82 5.82
C LEU A 109 -8.53 1.17 7.15
N THR A 110 -8.79 2.46 7.39
CA THR A 110 -9.53 2.94 8.56
C THR A 110 -10.64 3.88 8.14
N LEU A 111 -11.88 3.54 8.50
CA LEU A 111 -13.03 4.42 8.44
C LEU A 111 -13.22 5.10 9.79
N TYR A 112 -13.25 6.42 9.79
CA TYR A 112 -13.38 7.26 10.97
C TYR A 112 -14.45 8.32 10.74
N GLU A 113 -15.39 8.46 11.68
CA GLU A 113 -16.51 9.39 11.58
C GLU A 113 -16.97 9.80 12.98
N HIS A 114 -17.54 11.00 13.13
CA HIS A 114 -18.09 11.51 14.38
C HIS A 114 -17.16 11.31 15.61
N ASN A 115 -15.86 11.63 15.44
CA ASN A 115 -14.82 11.49 16.44
C ASN A 115 -14.57 10.07 16.96
N LYS A 116 -15.03 9.03 16.24
CA LYS A 116 -14.76 7.63 16.57
C LYS A 116 -14.30 6.82 15.35
N LYS A 117 -13.51 5.79 15.61
CA LYS A 117 -13.18 4.79 14.62
C LYS A 117 -14.38 3.86 14.40
N ILE A 118 -14.90 3.84 13.18
CA ILE A 118 -16.00 2.95 12.81
C ILE A 118 -15.47 1.54 12.55
N LYS A 119 -14.42 1.42 11.72
CA LYS A 119 -13.81 0.14 11.37
C LYS A 119 -12.39 0.32 10.89
N SER A 120 -11.52 -0.65 11.23
CA SER A 120 -10.25 -0.87 10.51
C SER A 120 -10.25 -2.27 9.89
N SER A 121 -9.54 -2.41 8.79
CA SER A 121 -9.37 -3.67 8.07
C SER A 121 -7.98 -3.75 7.47
N ILE A 122 -7.46 -4.99 7.34
CA ILE A 122 -6.17 -5.26 6.73
C ILE A 122 -6.37 -6.20 5.55
N GLY A 123 -5.73 -5.86 4.43
CA GLY A 123 -5.62 -6.76 3.28
C GLY A 123 -4.16 -7.06 2.99
N LYS A 124 -3.85 -8.34 2.76
CA LYS A 124 -2.50 -8.80 2.43
C LYS A 124 -2.50 -9.62 1.15
N VAL A 125 -1.47 -9.44 0.34
CA VAL A 125 -1.20 -10.28 -0.84
C VAL A 125 0.22 -10.80 -0.73
N GLU A 126 0.32 -12.11 -0.54
CA GLU A 126 1.60 -12.82 -0.53
C GLU A 126 2.15 -12.93 -1.95
N GLY A 127 3.47 -12.95 -2.06
CA GLY A 127 4.16 -13.06 -3.33
C GLY A 127 5.68 -13.15 -3.17
N TYR A 128 6.36 -12.76 -4.22
CA TYR A 128 7.82 -12.85 -4.34
C TYR A 128 8.38 -11.61 -5.02
N ILE A 129 9.63 -11.29 -4.72
CA ILE A 129 10.35 -10.22 -5.42
C ILE A 129 10.87 -10.76 -6.76
N SER A 130 10.57 -10.04 -7.83
CA SER A 130 11.19 -10.23 -9.15
C SER A 130 12.63 -9.72 -9.13
N PRO A 131 13.60 -10.47 -9.69
CA PRO A 131 14.99 -10.01 -9.74
C PRO A 131 15.23 -8.82 -10.69
N VAL A 132 14.22 -8.45 -11.47
CA VAL A 132 14.26 -7.32 -12.42
C VAL A 132 12.94 -6.56 -12.41
N ILE A 133 13.01 -5.28 -12.74
CA ILE A 133 11.83 -4.42 -12.91
C ILE A 133 11.09 -4.81 -14.20
N LYS A 134 9.82 -5.21 -14.11
CA LYS A 134 8.99 -5.65 -15.23
C LYS A 134 7.61 -4.99 -15.22
N GLY A 135 7.23 -4.44 -16.37
CA GLY A 135 5.92 -3.80 -16.58
C GLY A 135 5.90 -2.32 -16.20
N LYS A 136 4.84 -1.64 -16.65
CA LYS A 136 4.64 -0.19 -16.49
C LYS A 136 3.30 0.14 -15.84
N ASN A 137 2.47 -0.87 -15.55
CA ASN A 137 1.17 -0.70 -14.92
C ASN A 137 1.30 -0.56 -13.40
N GLY A 138 0.26 0.02 -12.79
CA GLY A 138 0.21 0.21 -11.35
C GLY A 138 1.12 1.33 -10.86
N PHE A 139 1.62 1.20 -9.64
CA PHE A 139 2.49 2.18 -9.00
C PHE A 139 3.36 1.52 -7.91
N GLY A 140 4.30 2.28 -7.38
CA GLY A 140 5.12 1.80 -6.27
C GLY A 140 6.05 0.66 -6.68
N TYR A 141 5.97 -0.41 -5.93
CA TYR A 141 6.76 -1.62 -6.12
C TYR A 141 6.09 -2.67 -7.03
N ASP A 142 4.98 -2.34 -7.68
CA ASP A 142 4.26 -3.26 -8.58
C ASP A 142 5.18 -3.91 -9.63
N PRO A 143 6.17 -3.20 -10.23
CA PRO A 143 7.07 -3.79 -11.23
C PRO A 143 8.05 -4.83 -10.70
N ILE A 144 8.22 -4.94 -9.39
CA ILE A 144 9.09 -5.95 -8.78
C ILE A 144 8.34 -6.98 -7.91
N PHE A 145 7.00 -6.95 -7.88
CA PHE A 145 6.22 -7.87 -7.04
C PHE A 145 5.42 -8.86 -7.89
N ILE A 146 5.71 -10.16 -7.72
CA ILE A 146 5.00 -11.28 -8.34
C ILE A 146 4.05 -11.88 -7.31
N PRO A 147 2.71 -11.72 -7.44
CA PRO A 147 1.78 -12.29 -6.49
C PRO A 147 1.79 -13.82 -6.53
N LYS A 148 1.60 -14.46 -5.38
CA LYS A 148 1.57 -15.93 -5.23
C LYS A 148 0.58 -16.54 -6.23
N GLY A 149 1.01 -17.59 -6.94
CA GLY A 149 0.22 -18.25 -7.98
C GLY A 149 0.24 -17.55 -9.35
N LYS A 150 1.04 -16.49 -9.52
CA LYS A 150 1.24 -15.83 -10.82
C LYS A 150 2.69 -15.93 -11.27
N LYS A 151 2.89 -15.76 -12.60
CA LYS A 151 4.22 -15.75 -13.23
C LYS A 151 4.66 -14.35 -13.69
N ILE A 152 3.79 -13.36 -13.53
CA ILE A 152 4.02 -11.96 -13.96
C ILE A 152 3.92 -11.03 -12.76
N THR A 153 4.61 -9.89 -12.83
CA THR A 153 4.55 -8.86 -11.79
C THR A 153 3.20 -8.12 -11.85
N PHE A 154 2.85 -7.44 -10.76
CA PHE A 154 1.72 -6.49 -10.78
C PHE A 154 1.93 -5.38 -11.82
N GLY A 155 3.18 -4.97 -12.07
CA GLY A 155 3.52 -4.01 -13.12
C GLY A 155 3.23 -4.49 -14.55
N GLN A 156 3.21 -5.81 -14.78
CA GLN A 156 2.82 -6.41 -16.06
C GLN A 156 1.33 -6.73 -16.15
N MET A 157 0.63 -6.74 -15.02
CA MET A 157 -0.78 -7.11 -14.97
C MET A 157 -1.67 -5.94 -15.40
N ARG A 158 -2.74 -6.22 -16.15
CA ARG A 158 -3.76 -5.22 -16.47
C ARG A 158 -4.41 -4.71 -15.17
N PRO A 159 -4.62 -3.38 -15.02
CA PRO A 159 -5.18 -2.80 -13.80
C PRO A 159 -6.49 -3.48 -13.33
N SER A 160 -7.40 -3.76 -14.24
CA SER A 160 -8.68 -4.42 -13.94
C SER A 160 -8.54 -5.84 -13.35
N LYS A 161 -7.47 -6.56 -13.70
CA LYS A 161 -7.15 -7.87 -13.11
C LYS A 161 -6.46 -7.72 -11.75
N LYS A 162 -5.53 -6.76 -11.63
CA LYS A 162 -4.83 -6.47 -10.37
C LYS A 162 -5.81 -6.04 -9.29
N HIS A 163 -6.71 -5.09 -9.59
CA HIS A 163 -7.67 -4.52 -8.63
C HIS A 163 -8.63 -5.55 -8.01
N LYS A 164 -8.74 -6.76 -8.60
CA LYS A 164 -9.58 -7.84 -8.06
C LYS A 164 -8.84 -8.75 -7.06
N ILE A 165 -7.52 -8.63 -6.96
CA ILE A 165 -6.70 -9.52 -6.14
C ILE A 165 -5.72 -8.79 -5.22
N ASP A 166 -5.59 -7.47 -5.36
CA ASP A 166 -4.59 -6.71 -4.60
C ASP A 166 -4.98 -6.51 -3.12
N HIS A 167 -4.02 -6.03 -2.36
CA HIS A 167 -4.14 -5.81 -0.92
C HIS A 167 -5.23 -4.79 -0.57
N ARG A 168 -5.40 -3.73 -1.39
CA ARG A 168 -6.46 -2.72 -1.19
C ARG A 168 -7.85 -3.30 -1.39
N PHE A 169 -8.02 -4.12 -2.41
CA PHE A 169 -9.30 -4.81 -2.64
C PHE A 169 -9.64 -5.76 -1.48
N LYS A 170 -8.65 -6.51 -0.98
CA LYS A 170 -8.85 -7.41 0.16
C LYS A 170 -9.24 -6.64 1.42
N ALA A 171 -8.54 -5.56 1.75
CA ALA A 171 -8.88 -4.71 2.88
C ALA A 171 -10.29 -4.10 2.70
N PHE A 172 -10.61 -3.63 1.50
CA PHE A 172 -11.89 -3.00 1.21
C PHE A 172 -13.08 -3.97 1.38
N LYS A 173 -12.94 -5.23 0.99
CA LYS A 173 -14.02 -6.23 1.19
C LYS A 173 -14.51 -6.30 2.64
N GLU A 174 -13.60 -6.18 3.60
CA GLU A 174 -13.92 -6.25 5.03
C GLU A 174 -14.62 -4.98 5.56
N ILE A 175 -14.40 -3.84 4.89
CA ILE A 175 -14.94 -2.56 5.33
C ILE A 175 -16.14 -2.10 4.50
N LYS A 176 -16.39 -2.74 3.35
CA LYS A 176 -17.43 -2.36 2.38
C LYS A 176 -18.82 -2.22 2.98
N LYS A 177 -19.20 -3.05 3.95
CA LYS A 177 -20.53 -3.05 4.56
C LYS A 177 -20.84 -1.82 5.44
N PHE A 178 -19.88 -0.93 5.61
CA PHE A 178 -20.04 0.30 6.39
C PHE A 178 -20.29 1.54 5.50
N PHE A 179 -20.46 1.32 4.18
CA PHE A 179 -20.84 2.31 3.17
C PHE A 179 -22.28 2.02 2.60
#